data_cf4b145aaf35c00a184474f005c4e3c2
#
_entry.id   cf4b145aaf35c00a184474f005c4e3c2
#
_cell.length_a   1.000
_cell.length_b   1.000
_cell.length_c   1.000
_cell.angle_alpha   90.00
_cell.angle_beta   90.00
_cell.angle_gamma   90.00
#
_symmetry.space_group_name_H-M   'P 1'
#
loop_
_entity.id
_entity.type
_entity.pdbx_description
1 polymer ?
#
loop_
_entity_poly.entity_id
_entity_poly.type
_entity_poly.pdbx_seq_one_letter_code
_entity_poly.pdbx_strand_id
1 'polypeptide(L)'
;MSMRRIVLALVAIVAFAITGKAQSNSDRLSLGVGCLYQNGLDLTLSYEHEGKYHHAWEFFANGYIKWAECASCKHICPESFWKNYRSYGFGIAYKPCVVRGRNHYGNVRIGASAGSDTRRFLGGIHLGYEHNYVLRGGWQLFCQVKTDLMIKGEDLFRTGIVLGVKLPLN
;
A
#
# COMPACT_ATOMS: atom_id res chain seq x y z
N MET A 1 12.24 21.88 1.08
CA MET A 1 12.76 21.03 -0.01
C MET A 1 11.80 21.17 -1.18
N SER A 2 12.25 21.55 -2.39
CA SER A 2 11.37 21.85 -3.52
C SER A 2 10.63 20.59 -4.00
N MET A 3 9.32 20.70 -4.22
CA MET A 3 8.46 19.62 -4.73
C MET A 3 9.02 18.96 -6.01
N ARG A 4 9.70 19.73 -6.87
CA ARG A 4 10.43 19.23 -8.04
C ARG A 4 11.52 18.20 -7.71
N ARG A 5 12.22 18.35 -6.59
CA ARG A 5 13.28 17.40 -6.17
C ARG A 5 12.70 16.07 -5.68
N ILE A 6 11.52 16.12 -5.04
CA ILE A 6 10.81 14.91 -4.59
C ILE A 6 10.29 14.13 -5.79
N VAL A 7 9.69 14.80 -6.77
CA VAL A 7 9.21 14.17 -8.00
C VAL A 7 10.36 13.56 -8.80
N LEU A 8 11.49 14.26 -8.93
CA LEU A 8 12.69 13.73 -9.61
C LEU A 8 13.29 12.52 -8.90
N ALA A 9 13.31 12.53 -7.56
CA ALA A 9 13.78 11.38 -6.78
C ALA A 9 12.84 10.16 -6.95
N LEU A 10 11.52 10.36 -6.95
CA LEU A 10 10.55 9.30 -7.21
C LEU A 10 10.68 8.73 -8.64
N VAL A 11 10.85 9.60 -9.65
CA VAL A 11 11.07 9.16 -11.03
C VAL A 11 12.40 8.42 -11.17
N ALA A 12 13.46 8.84 -10.49
CA ALA A 12 14.74 8.15 -10.49
C ALA A 12 14.66 6.77 -9.82
N ILE A 13 13.92 6.63 -8.70
CA ILE A 13 13.70 5.33 -8.03
C ILE A 13 12.92 4.38 -8.94
N VAL A 14 11.88 4.86 -9.61
CA VAL A 14 11.11 4.07 -10.59
C VAL A 14 11.98 3.69 -11.79
N ALA A 15 12.82 4.59 -12.30
CA ALA A 15 13.72 4.31 -13.41
C ALA A 15 14.82 3.29 -13.05
N PHE A 16 15.35 3.33 -11.83
CA PHE A 16 16.31 2.32 -11.35
C PHE A 16 15.68 0.93 -11.18
N ALA A 17 14.39 0.85 -10.81
CA ALA A 17 13.68 -0.43 -10.69
C ALA A 17 13.48 -1.13 -12.04
N ILE A 18 13.44 -0.39 -13.15
CA ILE A 18 13.20 -0.92 -14.51
C ILE A 18 14.45 -1.55 -15.14
N THR A 19 15.65 -1.27 -14.65
CA THR A 19 16.91 -1.72 -15.28
C THR A 19 17.48 -3.05 -14.75
N GLY A 20 16.84 -3.67 -13.77
CA GLY A 20 17.24 -4.97 -13.20
C GLY A 20 16.79 -6.15 -14.07
N LYS A 21 17.69 -6.77 -14.81
CA LYS A 21 17.41 -8.01 -15.58
C LYS A 21 17.12 -9.18 -14.62
N ALA A 22 15.90 -9.71 -14.70
CA ALA A 22 15.41 -10.78 -13.86
C ALA A 22 15.90 -12.17 -14.29
N GLN A 23 16.55 -12.88 -13.39
CA GLN A 23 16.63 -14.34 -13.41
C GLN A 23 15.42 -14.90 -12.65
N SER A 24 14.48 -15.55 -13.33
CA SER A 24 13.36 -16.37 -12.81
C SER A 24 12.48 -15.77 -11.68
N ASN A 25 12.77 -14.62 -11.18
CA ASN A 25 11.99 -13.85 -10.22
C ASN A 25 11.19 -12.79 -10.99
N SER A 26 9.94 -12.59 -10.69
CA SER A 26 9.13 -11.57 -11.35
C SER A 26 9.03 -10.33 -10.46
N ASP A 27 9.50 -9.22 -11.00
CA ASP A 27 9.34 -7.92 -10.37
C ASP A 27 7.99 -7.33 -10.79
N ARG A 28 7.31 -6.69 -9.86
CA ARG A 28 5.99 -6.12 -10.10
C ARG A 28 5.86 -4.74 -9.49
N LEU A 29 5.18 -3.87 -10.21
CA LEU A 29 4.70 -2.60 -9.67
C LEU A 29 3.22 -2.75 -9.34
N SER A 30 2.80 -2.38 -8.15
CA SER A 30 1.41 -2.47 -7.76
C SER A 30 0.84 -1.12 -7.32
N LEU A 31 -0.42 -0.91 -7.66
CA LEU A 31 -1.21 0.23 -7.24
C LEU A 31 -2.49 -0.28 -6.59
N GLY A 32 -2.75 0.16 -5.36
CA GLY A 32 -3.92 -0.20 -4.59
C GLY A 32 -4.65 1.00 -4.03
N VAL A 33 -5.98 0.89 -3.98
CA VAL A 33 -6.86 1.86 -3.35
C VAL A 33 -7.70 1.11 -2.33
N GLY A 34 -7.76 1.63 -1.11
CA GLY A 34 -8.45 1.00 0.00
C GLY A 34 -9.43 1.90 0.70
N CYS A 35 -10.51 1.30 1.19
CA CYS A 35 -11.45 1.93 2.09
C CYS A 35 -11.24 1.36 3.49
N LEU A 36 -10.98 2.24 4.44
CA LEU A 36 -10.74 1.87 5.84
C LEU A 36 -11.97 2.21 6.68
N TYR A 37 -12.21 1.38 7.68
CA TYR A 37 -13.40 1.47 8.54
C TYR A 37 -13.58 2.86 9.20
N GLN A 38 -12.50 3.58 9.45
CA GLN A 38 -12.50 4.89 10.11
C GLN A 38 -12.75 6.07 9.14
N ASN A 39 -13.60 5.92 8.12
CA ASN A 39 -13.82 6.93 7.08
C ASN A 39 -12.51 7.36 6.39
N GLY A 40 -11.61 6.41 6.21
CA GLY A 40 -10.30 6.63 5.63
C GLY A 40 -10.17 6.05 4.23
N LEU A 41 -9.45 6.77 3.38
CA LEU A 41 -8.97 6.32 2.08
C LEU A 41 -7.48 6.00 2.19
N ASP A 42 -7.11 4.85 1.68
CA ASP A 42 -5.73 4.38 1.60
C ASP A 42 -5.31 4.29 0.15
N LEU A 43 -4.19 4.87 -0.18
CA LEU A 43 -3.56 4.76 -1.49
C LEU A 43 -2.18 4.15 -1.29
N THR A 44 -1.94 2.99 -1.92
CA THR A 44 -0.67 2.27 -1.82
C THR A 44 -0.06 2.10 -3.19
N LEU A 45 1.20 2.53 -3.32
CA LEU A 45 2.08 2.23 -4.45
C LEU A 45 3.17 1.33 -3.93
N SER A 46 3.43 0.19 -4.59
CA SER A 46 4.50 -0.70 -4.15
C SER A 46 5.26 -1.36 -5.29
N TYR A 47 6.53 -1.63 -5.01
CA TYR A 47 7.39 -2.49 -5.80
C TYR A 47 7.50 -3.84 -5.06
N GLU A 48 7.23 -4.91 -5.78
CA GLU A 48 7.22 -6.27 -5.26
C GLU A 48 8.22 -7.12 -6.02
N HIS A 49 9.15 -7.73 -5.29
CA HIS A 49 10.08 -8.72 -5.79
C HIS A 49 9.57 -10.10 -5.42
N GLU A 50 8.99 -10.80 -6.39
CA GLU A 50 8.43 -12.13 -6.22
C GLU A 50 9.49 -13.18 -6.49
N GLY A 51 9.79 -13.97 -5.49
CA GLY A 51 10.70 -15.11 -5.55
C GLY A 51 9.97 -16.42 -5.87
N LYS A 52 10.68 -17.53 -5.64
CA LYS A 52 10.11 -18.87 -5.82
C LYS A 52 8.86 -19.08 -4.96
N TYR A 53 7.88 -19.80 -5.52
CA TYR A 53 6.65 -20.18 -4.82
C TYR A 53 5.74 -19.00 -4.40
N HIS A 54 5.80 -17.86 -5.11
CA HIS A 54 5.00 -16.66 -4.82
C HIS A 54 5.26 -16.01 -3.46
N HIS A 55 6.42 -16.30 -2.83
CA HIS A 55 6.90 -15.52 -1.71
C HIS A 55 7.45 -14.21 -2.24
N ALA A 56 7.13 -13.08 -1.62
CA ALA A 56 7.56 -11.80 -2.11
C ALA A 56 8.07 -10.87 -1.01
N TRP A 57 8.99 -9.99 -1.41
CA TRP A 57 9.35 -8.79 -0.65
C TRP A 57 8.70 -7.60 -1.32
N GLU A 58 8.06 -6.77 -0.52
CA GLU A 58 7.36 -5.58 -0.97
C GLU A 58 7.99 -4.34 -0.34
N PHE A 59 8.33 -3.35 -1.18
CA PHE A 59 8.67 -2.00 -0.77
C PHE A 59 7.50 -1.11 -1.14
N PHE A 60 6.91 -0.43 -0.17
CA PHE A 60 5.68 0.32 -0.42
C PHE A 60 5.74 1.76 0.08
N ALA A 61 5.04 2.62 -0.65
CA ALA A 61 4.67 3.96 -0.23
C ALA A 61 3.16 3.98 -0.01
N ASN A 62 2.74 4.49 1.14
CA ASN A 62 1.35 4.54 1.53
C ASN A 62 0.93 5.97 1.83
N GLY A 63 -0.21 6.39 1.29
CA GLY A 63 -0.89 7.63 1.59
C GLY A 63 -2.23 7.35 2.24
N TYR A 64 -2.50 7.96 3.37
CA TYR A 64 -3.74 7.81 4.10
C TYR A 64 -4.42 9.16 4.26
N ILE A 65 -5.71 9.22 3.96
CA ILE A 65 -6.57 10.39 4.12
C ILE A 65 -7.78 9.97 4.93
N LYS A 66 -8.05 10.66 6.03
CA LYS A 66 -9.25 10.45 6.85
C LYS A 66 -10.07 11.72 6.87
N TRP A 67 -11.35 11.61 6.58
CA TRP A 67 -12.28 12.73 6.64
C TRP A 67 -12.87 12.88 8.04
N ALA A 68 -12.87 14.12 8.55
CA ALA A 68 -13.51 14.44 9.80
C ALA A 68 -15.04 14.38 9.66
N GLU A 69 -15.71 13.85 10.66
CA GLU A 69 -17.16 13.93 10.76
C GLU A 69 -17.58 15.35 11.20
N CYS A 70 -18.66 15.83 10.65
CA CYS A 70 -19.25 17.10 11.07
C CYS A 70 -19.83 16.98 12.49
N ALA A 71 -19.50 17.92 13.38
CA ALA A 71 -19.94 17.87 14.78
C ALA A 71 -21.48 17.95 14.93
N SER A 72 -22.17 18.56 13.96
CA SER A 72 -23.62 18.76 13.99
C SER A 72 -24.43 17.63 13.37
N CYS A 73 -23.97 17.07 12.24
CA CYS A 73 -24.74 16.04 11.52
C CYS A 73 -24.14 14.63 11.60
N LYS A 74 -22.93 14.46 12.17
CA LYS A 74 -22.20 13.19 12.28
C LYS A 74 -21.94 12.48 10.94
N HIS A 75 -22.00 13.23 9.85
CA HIS A 75 -21.72 12.76 8.49
C HIS A 75 -20.61 13.62 7.86
N ILE A 76 -20.05 13.13 6.76
CA ILE A 76 -19.09 13.92 5.96
C ILE A 76 -19.87 14.96 5.18
N CYS A 77 -19.77 16.22 5.60
CA CYS A 77 -20.40 17.37 4.94
C CYS A 77 -19.39 18.09 4.03
N PRO A 78 -19.84 18.94 3.09
CA PRO A 78 -18.94 19.77 2.28
C PRO A 78 -17.94 20.59 3.10
N GLU A 79 -18.36 21.09 4.27
CA GLU A 79 -17.48 21.83 5.20
C GLU A 79 -16.43 20.94 5.86
N SER A 80 -16.78 19.69 6.21
CA SER A 80 -15.86 18.74 6.85
C SER A 80 -14.97 18.03 5.83
N PHE A 81 -15.39 17.97 4.56
CA PHE A 81 -14.64 17.32 3.49
C PHE A 81 -13.23 17.90 3.31
N TRP A 82 -13.06 19.18 3.51
CA TRP A 82 -11.76 19.87 3.42
C TRP A 82 -10.93 19.77 4.71
N LYS A 83 -11.56 19.42 5.83
CA LYS A 83 -10.90 19.17 7.10
C LYS A 83 -10.53 17.68 7.17
N ASN A 84 -9.37 17.33 6.62
CA ASN A 84 -8.93 15.95 6.59
C ASN A 84 -7.57 15.77 7.29
N TYR A 85 -7.43 14.63 7.95
CA TYR A 85 -6.13 14.15 8.42
C TYR A 85 -5.42 13.45 7.27
N ARG A 86 -4.15 13.73 7.10
CA ARG A 86 -3.31 13.12 6.06
C ARG A 86 -2.05 12.57 6.67
N SER A 87 -1.68 11.38 6.26
CA SER A 87 -0.38 10.82 6.58
C SER A 87 0.20 10.07 5.39
N TYR A 88 1.50 9.99 5.35
CA TYR A 88 2.23 9.24 4.34
C TYR A 88 3.34 8.44 5.02
N GLY A 89 3.69 7.31 4.43
CA GLY A 89 4.72 6.44 4.95
C GLY A 89 5.37 5.63 3.86
N PHE A 90 6.55 5.13 4.19
CA PHE A 90 7.30 4.18 3.38
C PHE A 90 7.60 2.96 4.24
N GLY A 91 7.56 1.80 3.65
CA GLY A 91 7.75 0.58 4.41
C GLY A 91 8.24 -0.58 3.58
N ILE A 92 8.49 -1.66 4.29
CA ILE A 92 8.85 -2.95 3.73
C ILE A 92 7.93 -4.01 4.32
N ALA A 93 7.52 -4.96 3.49
CA ALA A 93 6.73 -6.09 3.94
C ALA A 93 7.26 -7.39 3.33
N TYR A 94 7.13 -8.47 4.07
CA TYR A 94 7.33 -9.83 3.60
C TYR A 94 5.98 -10.50 3.39
N LYS A 95 5.83 -11.18 2.27
CA LYS A 95 4.58 -11.82 1.83
C LYS A 95 4.78 -13.32 1.60
N PRO A 96 4.75 -14.16 2.65
CA PRO A 96 4.73 -15.60 2.46
C PRO A 96 3.45 -16.07 1.79
N CYS A 97 3.57 -16.91 0.78
CA CYS A 97 2.45 -17.51 0.09
C CYS A 97 1.89 -18.68 0.91
N VAL A 98 0.59 -18.61 1.23
CA VAL A 98 -0.12 -19.61 2.05
C VAL A 98 -1.17 -20.39 1.26
N VAL A 99 -1.67 -19.83 0.16
CA VAL A 99 -2.65 -20.47 -0.71
C VAL A 99 -2.12 -20.46 -2.14
N ARG A 100 -2.22 -21.58 -2.85
CA ARG A 100 -1.80 -21.69 -4.25
C ARG A 100 -2.86 -22.39 -5.07
N GLY A 101 -3.25 -21.77 -6.18
CA GLY A 101 -4.11 -22.34 -7.18
C GLY A 101 -3.49 -22.18 -8.57
N ARG A 102 -4.23 -22.57 -9.61
CA ARG A 102 -3.75 -22.51 -11.00
C ARG A 102 -3.58 -21.07 -11.49
N ASN A 103 -4.55 -20.20 -11.18
CA ASN A 103 -4.59 -18.81 -11.65
C ASN A 103 -4.72 -17.81 -10.50
N HIS A 104 -4.55 -18.24 -9.25
CA HIS A 104 -4.67 -17.41 -8.07
C HIS A 104 -3.74 -17.89 -6.96
N TYR A 105 -3.35 -17.00 -6.09
CA TYR A 105 -2.59 -17.33 -4.90
C TYR A 105 -2.87 -16.31 -3.79
N GLY A 106 -2.63 -16.72 -2.55
CA GLY A 106 -2.85 -15.89 -1.38
C GLY A 106 -1.60 -15.76 -0.54
N ASN A 107 -1.31 -14.53 -0.13
CA ASN A 107 -0.17 -14.18 0.70
C ASN A 107 -0.63 -13.59 2.04
N VAL A 108 0.01 -13.98 3.11
CA VAL A 108 -0.03 -13.21 4.36
C VAL A 108 0.97 -12.08 4.23
N ARG A 109 0.58 -10.85 4.55
CA ARG A 109 1.45 -9.67 4.50
C ARG A 109 1.84 -9.27 5.91
N ILE A 110 3.14 -9.18 6.16
CA ILE A 110 3.71 -8.74 7.45
C ILE A 110 4.75 -7.68 7.13
N GLY A 111 4.59 -6.47 7.67
CA GLY A 111 5.46 -5.38 7.34
C GLY A 111 5.58 -4.32 8.42
N ALA A 112 6.49 -3.39 8.16
CA ALA A 112 6.67 -2.21 9.00
C ALA A 112 6.90 -0.98 8.12
N SER A 113 6.50 0.17 8.63
CA SER A 113 6.68 1.46 7.95
C SER A 113 7.09 2.57 8.89
N ALA A 114 7.66 3.59 8.29
CA ALA A 114 7.95 4.86 8.92
C ALA A 114 7.40 5.98 8.03
N GLY A 115 6.87 7.02 8.64
CA GLY A 115 6.22 8.10 7.91
C GLY A 115 6.00 9.36 8.74
N SER A 116 5.08 10.20 8.27
CA SER A 116 4.73 11.45 8.94
C SER A 116 3.30 11.87 8.59
N ASP A 117 2.68 12.59 9.50
CA ASP A 117 1.42 13.31 9.28
C ASP A 117 1.63 14.81 9.05
N THR A 118 2.83 15.20 8.60
CA THR A 118 3.31 16.60 8.48
C THR A 118 3.67 17.27 9.79
N ARG A 119 3.20 16.78 10.93
CA ARG A 119 3.46 17.33 12.27
C ARG A 119 4.32 16.42 13.14
N ARG A 120 4.15 15.09 12.98
CA ARG A 120 4.79 14.08 13.84
C ARG A 120 5.33 12.95 12.98
N PHE A 121 6.38 12.31 13.49
CA PHE A 121 6.86 11.04 12.95
C PHE A 121 5.91 9.92 13.36
N LEU A 122 5.57 9.07 12.41
CA LEU A 122 4.70 7.91 12.59
C LEU A 122 5.48 6.63 12.34
N GLY A 123 5.27 5.62 13.18
CA GLY A 123 5.70 4.25 12.92
C GLY A 123 4.48 3.36 12.71
N GLY A 124 4.60 2.33 11.90
CA GLY A 124 3.50 1.40 11.68
C GLY A 124 3.95 -0.04 11.54
N ILE A 125 3.12 -0.97 12.03
CA ILE A 125 3.22 -2.40 11.76
C ILE A 125 2.01 -2.77 10.91
N HIS A 126 2.24 -3.51 9.85
CA HIS A 126 1.23 -3.88 8.86
C HIS A 126 1.01 -5.38 8.87
N LEU A 127 -0.24 -5.79 9.06
CA LEU A 127 -0.67 -7.17 8.96
C LEU A 127 -1.82 -7.27 7.97
N GLY A 128 -1.84 -8.33 7.15
CA GLY A 128 -2.92 -8.51 6.20
C GLY A 128 -2.88 -9.85 5.49
N TYR A 129 -3.94 -10.08 4.73
CA TYR A 129 -4.04 -11.18 3.78
C TYR A 129 -4.36 -10.59 2.41
N GLU A 130 -3.59 -10.95 1.43
CA GLU A 130 -3.73 -10.53 0.05
C GLU A 130 -4.04 -11.73 -0.83
N HIS A 131 -5.12 -11.66 -1.60
CA HIS A 131 -5.47 -12.65 -2.60
C HIS A 131 -5.24 -12.09 -3.99
N ASN A 132 -4.45 -12.78 -4.78
CA ASN A 132 -4.04 -12.38 -6.13
C ASN A 132 -4.69 -13.28 -7.17
N TYR A 133 -5.20 -12.68 -8.22
CA TYR A 133 -5.74 -13.36 -9.40
C TYR A 133 -4.91 -13.00 -10.63
N VAL A 134 -4.28 -13.99 -11.25
CA VAL A 134 -3.39 -13.82 -12.41
C VAL A 134 -4.20 -13.77 -13.69
N LEU A 135 -4.07 -12.66 -14.42
CA LEU A 135 -4.69 -12.44 -15.72
C LEU A 135 -3.74 -12.84 -16.86
N ARG A 136 -4.30 -12.89 -18.09
CA ARG A 136 -3.50 -13.07 -19.28
C ARG A 136 -2.53 -11.89 -19.44
N GLY A 137 -1.29 -12.18 -19.84
CA GLY A 137 -0.24 -11.14 -19.98
C GLY A 137 0.52 -10.82 -18.68
N GLY A 138 0.34 -11.63 -17.61
CA GLY A 138 1.11 -11.49 -16.37
C GLY A 138 0.60 -10.43 -15.39
N TRP A 139 -0.41 -9.65 -15.76
CA TRP A 139 -1.07 -8.73 -14.87
C TRP A 139 -1.80 -9.47 -13.75
N GLN A 140 -1.94 -8.84 -12.61
CA GLN A 140 -2.71 -9.43 -11.51
C GLN A 140 -3.68 -8.41 -10.93
N LEU A 141 -4.86 -8.89 -10.56
CA LEU A 141 -5.77 -8.17 -9.68
C LEU A 141 -5.55 -8.68 -8.26
N PHE A 142 -5.57 -7.80 -7.29
CA PHE A 142 -5.48 -8.21 -5.89
C PHE A 142 -6.58 -7.59 -5.03
N CYS A 143 -6.99 -8.36 -4.04
CA CYS A 143 -7.83 -7.91 -2.94
C CYS A 143 -7.07 -8.20 -1.65
N GLN A 144 -6.89 -7.18 -0.82
CA GLN A 144 -6.17 -7.28 0.43
C GLN A 144 -7.08 -6.84 1.58
N VAL A 145 -7.18 -7.68 2.60
CA VAL A 145 -7.70 -7.29 3.92
C VAL A 145 -6.51 -6.97 4.80
N LYS A 146 -6.47 -5.79 5.37
CA LYS A 146 -5.34 -5.35 6.20
C LYS A 146 -5.77 -4.72 7.50
N THR A 147 -4.87 -4.79 8.47
CA THR A 147 -4.93 -4.03 9.72
C THR A 147 -3.55 -3.44 9.97
N ASP A 148 -3.49 -2.13 10.08
CA ASP A 148 -2.25 -1.41 10.35
C ASP A 148 -2.30 -0.89 11.80
N LEU A 149 -1.28 -1.20 12.59
CA LEU A 149 -1.06 -0.66 13.92
C LEU A 149 -0.15 0.55 13.81
N MET A 150 -0.68 1.75 14.04
CA MET A 150 0.05 3.02 13.87
C MET A 150 0.45 3.61 15.22
N ILE A 151 1.75 3.79 15.41
CA ILE A 151 2.31 4.42 16.61
C ILE A 151 2.36 5.94 16.39
N LYS A 152 1.79 6.70 17.31
CA LYS A 152 1.66 8.17 17.26
C LYS A 152 0.74 8.70 16.15
N GLY A 153 -0.05 7.85 15.51
CA GLY A 153 -1.09 8.25 14.57
C GLY A 153 -2.37 8.74 15.26
N GLU A 154 -3.29 9.33 14.50
CA GLU A 154 -4.62 9.69 15.01
C GLU A 154 -5.42 8.43 15.34
N ASP A 155 -5.35 7.39 14.49
CA ASP A 155 -5.95 6.09 14.73
C ASP A 155 -4.84 5.07 15.05
N LEU A 156 -5.00 4.35 16.16
CA LEU A 156 -4.10 3.28 16.53
C LEU A 156 -4.21 2.09 15.57
N PHE A 157 -5.43 1.73 15.19
CA PHE A 157 -5.73 0.65 14.24
C PHE A 157 -6.37 1.22 12.99
N ARG A 158 -5.87 0.81 11.82
CA ARG A 158 -6.44 1.14 10.52
C ARG A 158 -6.76 -0.16 9.79
N THR A 159 -8.03 -0.57 9.88
CA THR A 159 -8.52 -1.83 9.30
C THR A 159 -9.37 -1.54 8.08
N GLY A 160 -9.18 -2.32 7.02
CA GLY A 160 -9.99 -2.15 5.82
C GLY A 160 -9.62 -3.10 4.69
N ILE A 161 -10.18 -2.80 3.54
CA ILE A 161 -10.00 -3.58 2.31
C ILE A 161 -9.33 -2.69 1.26
N VAL A 162 -8.31 -3.23 0.61
CA VAL A 162 -7.61 -2.61 -0.51
C VAL A 162 -7.80 -3.45 -1.75
N LEU A 163 -8.16 -2.83 -2.84
CA LEU A 163 -8.24 -3.42 -4.18
C LEU A 163 -7.18 -2.78 -5.07
N GLY A 164 -6.59 -3.56 -5.95
CA GLY A 164 -5.59 -2.99 -6.84
C GLY A 164 -5.15 -3.92 -7.95
N VAL A 165 -4.16 -3.42 -8.68
CA VAL A 165 -3.55 -4.10 -9.83
C VAL A 165 -2.05 -4.20 -9.64
N LYS A 166 -1.46 -5.28 -10.17
CA LYS A 166 -0.02 -5.47 -10.24
C LYS A 166 0.38 -5.62 -11.71
N LEU A 167 1.40 -4.87 -12.08
CA LEU A 167 1.99 -4.83 -13.40
C LEU A 167 3.32 -5.58 -13.37
N PRO A 168 3.55 -6.55 -14.27
CA PRO A 168 4.87 -7.17 -14.37
C PRO A 168 5.87 -6.14 -14.91
N LEU A 169 7.04 -6.08 -14.29
CA LEU A 169 8.18 -5.33 -14.79
C LEU A 169 9.11 -6.32 -15.50
N ASN A 170 9.00 -6.39 -16.81
CA ASN A 170 9.83 -7.27 -17.68
C ASN A 170 11.13 -6.60 -18.09
#